data_0059f054882266326b9397fbaf1d2278
#
_entry.id   0059f054882266326b9397fbaf1d2278
#
_cell.length_a   1.000
_cell.length_b   1.000
_cell.length_c   1.000
_cell.angle_alpha   90.00
_cell.angle_beta   90.00
_cell.angle_gamma   90.00
#
_symmetry.space_group_name_H-M   'P 1'
#
loop_
_entity.id
_entity.type
_entity.pdbx_description
1 polymer ?
#
loop_
_entity_poly.entity_id
_entity_poly.type
_entity_poly.pdbx_seq_one_letter_code
_entity_poly.pdbx_strand_id
1 'polypeptide(L)'
;MEKKIITISREFGSGGRTIGHQVAEALGIPFYDKELVEQVALESGFAPKFIEEHGEHSPGKSIFSYAFAAQGVPGIMNGLSAADFLWNIQCNVILQLAEKGPCVIVGRNADYVLKDRPDCLHAFIHADIESRAERIVRLYGESEKSPQARLNEKDKRRKVNYQHYTGRTWGQAQNYDICLDSSVLGIETCTKILVDLMQGK
;
A
#
# COMPACT_ATOMS: atom_id res chain seq x y z
N MET A 1 9.82 -22.46 5.90
CA MET A 1 9.35 -21.64 7.04
C MET A 1 7.94 -21.19 6.71
N GLU A 2 7.00 -21.40 7.60
CA GLU A 2 5.59 -21.04 7.36
C GLU A 2 5.45 -19.52 7.27
N LYS A 3 4.82 -19.04 6.19
CA LYS A 3 4.53 -17.61 6.02
C LYS A 3 3.28 -17.25 6.81
N LYS A 4 3.34 -16.15 7.57
CA LYS A 4 2.23 -15.68 8.40
C LYS A 4 1.67 -14.35 7.91
N ILE A 5 2.53 -13.51 7.36
CA ILE A 5 2.18 -12.18 6.91
C ILE A 5 2.34 -12.12 5.39
N ILE A 6 1.42 -11.44 4.71
CA ILE A 6 1.58 -11.12 3.31
C ILE A 6 1.43 -9.61 3.09
N THR A 7 2.40 -9.01 2.41
CA THR A 7 2.31 -7.64 1.93
C THR A 7 1.99 -7.64 0.45
N ILE A 8 1.06 -6.80 0.01
CA ILE A 8 0.66 -6.69 -1.39
C ILE A 8 0.89 -5.27 -1.90
N SER A 9 1.98 -5.08 -2.62
CA SER A 9 2.21 -3.91 -3.46
C SER A 9 1.51 -4.09 -4.80
N ARG A 10 1.02 -3.02 -5.42
CA ARG A 10 0.12 -3.16 -6.58
C ARG A 10 0.05 -1.91 -7.44
N GLU A 11 -0.05 -2.08 -8.75
CA GLU A 11 -0.45 -1.02 -9.66
C GLU A 11 -1.92 -0.62 -9.44
N PHE A 12 -2.27 0.65 -9.70
CA PHE A 12 -3.67 1.10 -9.61
C PHE A 12 -4.51 0.42 -10.71
N GLY A 13 -5.63 -0.14 -10.32
CA GLY A 13 -6.51 -0.90 -11.23
C GLY A 13 -6.11 -2.36 -11.47
N SER A 14 -4.96 -2.85 -10.99
CA SER A 14 -4.55 -4.26 -11.17
C SER A 14 -5.37 -5.27 -10.35
N GLY A 15 -6.26 -4.82 -9.47
CA GLY A 15 -7.03 -5.74 -8.62
C GLY A 15 -6.30 -6.22 -7.36
N GLY A 16 -5.08 -5.76 -7.09
CA GLY A 16 -4.30 -6.21 -5.94
C GLY A 16 -5.00 -6.02 -4.59
N ARG A 17 -5.85 -4.99 -4.44
CA ARG A 17 -6.70 -4.81 -3.24
C ARG A 17 -7.75 -5.93 -3.11
N THR A 18 -8.43 -6.26 -4.20
CA THR A 18 -9.42 -7.33 -4.25
C THR A 18 -8.78 -8.67 -3.94
N ILE A 19 -7.63 -8.95 -4.56
CA ILE A 19 -6.84 -10.16 -4.30
C ILE A 19 -6.47 -10.24 -2.81
N GLY A 20 -5.95 -9.16 -2.24
CA GLY A 20 -5.57 -9.12 -0.82
C GLY A 20 -6.75 -9.40 0.12
N HIS A 21 -7.93 -8.82 -0.17
CA HIS A 21 -9.13 -9.08 0.60
C HIS A 21 -9.56 -10.56 0.51
N GLN A 22 -9.58 -11.13 -0.70
CA GLN A 22 -9.92 -12.54 -0.90
C GLN A 22 -8.91 -13.49 -0.25
N VAL A 23 -7.62 -13.16 -0.26
CA VAL A 23 -6.58 -13.94 0.45
C VAL A 23 -6.84 -13.92 1.95
N ALA A 24 -7.12 -12.75 2.53
CA ALA A 24 -7.42 -12.61 3.95
C ALA A 24 -8.67 -13.42 4.36
N GLU A 25 -9.72 -13.33 3.55
CA GLU A 25 -10.97 -14.09 3.75
C GLU A 25 -10.73 -15.61 3.68
N ALA A 26 -10.01 -16.08 2.65
CA ALA A 26 -9.71 -17.51 2.47
C ALA A 26 -8.84 -18.10 3.60
N LEU A 27 -7.97 -17.29 4.18
CA LEU A 27 -7.08 -17.70 5.29
C LEU A 27 -7.69 -17.42 6.68
N GLY A 28 -8.80 -16.69 6.77
CA GLY A 28 -9.41 -16.28 8.03
C GLY A 28 -8.53 -15.33 8.87
N ILE A 29 -7.74 -14.47 8.21
CA ILE A 29 -6.81 -13.55 8.86
C ILE A 29 -7.19 -12.08 8.60
N PRO A 30 -6.77 -11.13 9.47
CA PRO A 30 -7.05 -9.70 9.28
C PRO A 30 -6.53 -9.15 7.96
N PHE A 31 -7.29 -8.20 7.39
CA PHE A 31 -6.95 -7.44 6.20
C PHE A 31 -6.77 -5.96 6.57
N TYR A 32 -5.59 -5.41 6.29
CA TYR A 32 -5.24 -4.02 6.59
C TYR A 32 -4.99 -3.20 5.32
N ASP A 33 -5.88 -2.23 5.06
CA ASP A 33 -5.80 -1.23 4.00
C ASP A 33 -6.32 0.11 4.54
N LYS A 34 -7.64 0.28 4.70
CA LYS A 34 -8.23 1.49 5.29
C LYS A 34 -8.02 1.54 6.81
N GLU A 35 -8.12 0.42 7.48
CA GLU A 35 -7.92 0.28 8.92
C GLU A 35 -6.51 0.71 9.34
N LEU A 36 -5.49 0.45 8.50
CA LEU A 36 -4.15 0.97 8.71
C LEU A 36 -4.13 2.50 8.64
N VAL A 37 -4.84 3.10 7.67
CA VAL A 37 -4.94 4.55 7.55
C VAL A 37 -5.60 5.16 8.80
N GLU A 38 -6.67 4.54 9.30
CA GLU A 38 -7.37 4.99 10.51
C GLU A 38 -6.46 4.92 11.75
N GLN A 39 -5.69 3.85 11.89
CA GLN A 39 -4.76 3.71 13.01
C GLN A 39 -3.61 4.72 12.93
N VAL A 40 -3.05 4.96 11.75
CA VAL A 40 -2.05 6.02 11.54
C VAL A 40 -2.65 7.40 11.87
N ALA A 41 -3.91 7.64 11.51
CA ALA A 41 -4.61 8.88 11.84
C ALA A 41 -4.75 9.08 13.35
N LEU A 42 -5.16 8.05 14.08
CA LEU A 42 -5.27 8.08 15.55
C LEU A 42 -3.93 8.37 16.23
N GLU A 43 -2.87 7.70 15.80
CA GLU A 43 -1.53 7.85 16.40
C GLU A 43 -0.85 9.16 16.03
N SER A 44 -1.12 9.70 14.84
CA SER A 44 -0.53 10.96 14.36
C SER A 44 -1.30 12.21 14.78
N GLY A 45 -2.58 12.07 15.16
CA GLY A 45 -3.49 13.18 15.37
C GLY A 45 -3.96 13.87 14.08
N PHE A 46 -3.67 13.30 12.90
CA PHE A 46 -4.16 13.80 11.61
C PHE A 46 -5.52 13.22 11.26
N ALA A 47 -6.32 13.99 10.49
CA ALA A 47 -7.57 13.47 9.96
C ALA A 47 -7.33 12.29 9.00
N PRO A 48 -8.13 11.21 9.05
CA PRO A 48 -7.97 10.04 8.15
C PRO A 48 -7.91 10.42 6.67
N LYS A 49 -8.73 11.37 6.24
CA LYS A 49 -8.73 11.90 4.87
C LYS A 49 -7.38 12.50 4.47
N PHE A 50 -6.72 13.20 5.40
CA PHE A 50 -5.39 13.76 5.18
C PHE A 50 -4.35 12.64 4.97
N ILE A 51 -4.40 11.57 5.77
CA ILE A 51 -3.50 10.42 5.64
C ILE A 51 -3.76 9.69 4.31
N GLU A 52 -5.01 9.52 3.90
CA GLU A 52 -5.38 8.88 2.64
C GLU A 52 -4.85 9.67 1.43
N GLU A 53 -5.00 10.99 1.46
CA GLU A 53 -4.56 11.87 0.38
C GLU A 53 -3.04 12.05 0.32
N HIS A 54 -2.34 12.09 1.45
CA HIS A 54 -0.93 12.47 1.56
C HIS A 54 0.01 11.34 1.97
N GLY A 55 -0.48 10.29 2.58
CA GLY A 55 0.36 9.18 3.07
C GLY A 55 1.05 8.35 1.98
N GLU A 56 0.67 8.51 0.70
CA GLU A 56 1.36 7.97 -0.48
C GLU A 56 2.06 9.09 -1.30
N HIS A 57 2.22 10.31 -0.74
CA HIS A 57 2.93 11.40 -1.41
C HIS A 57 4.35 11.55 -0.86
N SER A 58 5.29 11.88 -1.75
CA SER A 58 6.62 12.32 -1.34
C SER A 58 6.57 13.77 -0.85
N PRO A 59 7.49 14.19 0.03
CA PRO A 59 7.56 15.56 0.49
C PRO A 59 7.81 16.52 -0.68
N GLY A 60 6.77 17.21 -1.12
CA GLY A 60 6.87 18.33 -2.06
C GLY A 60 6.89 19.64 -1.26
N LYS A 61 7.70 20.59 -1.68
CA LYS A 61 8.09 21.80 -0.94
C LYS A 61 6.99 22.75 -0.48
N SER A 62 5.69 22.55 -0.75
CA SER A 62 4.72 23.65 -0.58
C SER A 62 3.44 23.34 0.19
N ILE A 63 2.92 22.13 0.22
CA ILE A 63 1.56 21.89 0.74
C ILE A 63 1.56 21.55 2.23
N PHE A 64 2.61 20.91 2.72
CA PHE A 64 2.69 20.44 4.11
C PHE A 64 2.87 21.55 5.14
N SER A 65 3.60 22.61 4.83
CA SER A 65 3.80 23.73 5.75
C SER A 65 2.52 24.52 6.02
N TYR A 66 1.59 24.60 5.07
CA TYR A 66 0.32 25.30 5.23
C TYR A 66 -0.72 24.50 6.03
N ALA A 67 -0.78 23.18 5.86
CA ALA A 67 -1.72 22.32 6.58
C ALA A 67 -1.41 22.27 8.09
N PHE A 68 -0.14 22.33 8.46
CA PHE A 68 0.29 22.38 9.87
C PHE A 68 0.02 23.70 10.54
N ALA A 69 0.20 24.81 9.85
CA ALA A 69 -0.09 26.14 10.38
C ALA A 69 -1.59 26.35 10.65
N ALA A 70 -2.46 25.67 9.88
CA ALA A 70 -3.91 25.82 9.98
C ALA A 70 -4.57 24.97 11.08
N GLN A 71 -3.93 23.91 11.57
CA GLN A 71 -4.52 22.99 12.55
C GLN A 71 -3.87 23.01 13.95
N GLY A 72 -2.93 23.91 14.20
CA GLY A 72 -2.42 24.16 15.55
C GLY A 72 -1.81 22.95 16.25
N VAL A 73 -1.15 22.03 15.50
CA VAL A 73 -0.40 20.92 16.09
C VAL A 73 0.95 21.46 16.59
N PRO A 74 1.12 21.70 17.88
CA PRO A 74 2.35 22.32 18.39
C PRO A 74 3.47 21.28 18.51
N GLY A 75 4.59 21.54 17.89
CA GLY A 75 5.90 21.24 18.50
C GLY A 75 6.35 19.78 18.62
N ILE A 76 5.62 18.77 18.15
CA ILE A 76 5.96 17.36 18.43
C ILE A 76 6.81 16.73 17.31
N MET A 77 7.17 17.46 16.26
CA MET A 77 7.87 16.88 15.11
C MET A 77 9.38 16.75 15.25
N ASN A 78 9.95 17.14 16.38
CA ASN A 78 11.42 17.03 16.65
C ASN A 78 12.31 17.43 15.45
N GLY A 79 11.91 18.44 14.68
CA GLY A 79 12.62 18.89 13.48
C GLY A 79 12.34 18.08 12.20
N LEU A 80 11.48 17.07 12.25
CA LEU A 80 11.05 16.29 11.06
C LEU A 80 10.04 17.07 10.21
N SER A 81 10.05 16.82 8.90
CA SER A 81 8.94 17.24 8.06
C SER A 81 7.66 16.46 8.43
N ALA A 82 6.49 17.02 8.11
CA ALA A 82 5.22 16.33 8.32
C ALA A 82 5.16 14.97 7.62
N ALA A 83 5.76 14.87 6.44
CA ALA A 83 5.81 13.64 5.67
C ALA A 83 6.70 12.59 6.35
N ASP A 84 7.87 12.98 6.87
CA ASP A 84 8.76 12.07 7.60
C ASP A 84 8.15 11.64 8.94
N PHE A 85 7.45 12.54 9.62
CA PHE A 85 6.72 12.20 10.83
C PHE A 85 5.63 11.15 10.56
N LEU A 86 4.81 11.36 9.52
CA LEU A 86 3.80 10.39 9.10
C LEU A 86 4.42 9.05 8.66
N TRP A 87 5.53 9.10 7.95
CA TRP A 87 6.26 7.89 7.56
C TRP A 87 6.68 7.08 8.79
N ASN A 88 7.26 7.71 9.80
CA ASN A 88 7.69 7.03 11.02
C ASN A 88 6.51 6.39 11.76
N ILE A 89 5.39 7.11 11.89
CA ILE A 89 4.18 6.54 12.51
C ILE A 89 3.65 5.37 11.69
N GLN A 90 3.58 5.52 10.38
CA GLN A 90 3.14 4.43 9.48
C GLN A 90 4.01 3.18 9.62
N CYS A 91 5.33 3.32 9.69
CA CYS A 91 6.24 2.21 9.94
C CYS A 91 5.94 1.52 11.28
N ASN A 92 5.76 2.29 12.35
CA ASN A 92 5.45 1.76 13.67
C ASN A 92 4.11 1.00 13.68
N VAL A 93 3.07 1.57 13.07
CA VAL A 93 1.76 0.90 12.95
C VAL A 93 1.89 -0.42 12.19
N ILE A 94 2.60 -0.44 11.05
CA ILE A 94 2.81 -1.67 10.27
C ILE A 94 3.53 -2.74 11.10
N LEU A 95 4.59 -2.37 11.83
CA LEU A 95 5.31 -3.28 12.72
C LEU A 95 4.39 -3.82 13.82
N GLN A 96 3.63 -2.97 14.48
CA GLN A 96 2.68 -3.38 15.52
C GLN A 96 1.60 -4.34 14.99
N LEU A 97 1.06 -4.07 13.79
CA LEU A 97 0.09 -4.95 13.15
C LEU A 97 0.69 -6.32 12.83
N ALA A 98 1.93 -6.35 12.36
CA ALA A 98 2.68 -7.57 12.09
C ALA A 98 3.00 -8.38 13.36
N GLU A 99 3.16 -7.72 14.50
CA GLU A 99 3.36 -8.39 15.82
C GLU A 99 2.07 -9.00 16.39
N LYS A 100 0.90 -8.48 16.04
CA LYS A 100 -0.40 -9.01 16.49
C LYS A 100 -0.70 -10.41 15.97
N GLY A 101 -0.07 -10.84 14.87
CA GLY A 101 -0.24 -12.17 14.29
C GLY A 101 -0.37 -12.18 12.77
N PRO A 102 -0.86 -13.29 12.18
CA PRO A 102 -1.04 -13.43 10.76
C PRO A 102 -1.96 -12.35 10.19
N CYS A 103 -1.56 -11.74 9.05
CA CYS A 103 -2.36 -10.69 8.42
C CYS A 103 -1.99 -10.44 6.96
N VAL A 104 -2.88 -9.74 6.25
CA VAL A 104 -2.65 -9.19 4.91
C VAL A 104 -2.55 -7.67 5.01
N ILE A 105 -1.47 -7.07 4.51
CA ILE A 105 -1.26 -5.62 4.50
C ILE A 105 -1.12 -5.15 3.05
N VAL A 106 -1.92 -4.17 2.62
CA VAL A 106 -1.94 -3.69 1.24
C VAL A 106 -1.33 -2.30 1.10
N GLY A 107 -0.22 -2.20 0.37
CA GLY A 107 0.47 -0.95 0.07
C GLY A 107 1.27 -0.37 1.23
N ARG A 108 1.38 0.97 1.26
CA ARG A 108 2.06 1.74 2.33
C ARG A 108 3.53 1.37 2.53
N ASN A 109 4.18 0.85 1.48
CA ASN A 109 5.56 0.37 1.51
C ASN A 109 5.78 -0.72 2.59
N ALA A 110 4.74 -1.49 2.93
CA ALA A 110 4.80 -2.53 3.95
C ALA A 110 5.80 -3.64 3.58
N ASP A 111 5.98 -3.90 2.29
CA ASP A 111 7.02 -4.79 1.76
C ASP A 111 8.43 -4.36 2.20
N TYR A 112 8.70 -3.05 2.21
CA TYR A 112 9.98 -2.52 2.67
C TYR A 112 10.10 -2.51 4.20
N VAL A 113 9.03 -2.11 4.90
CA VAL A 113 9.02 -2.06 6.38
C VAL A 113 9.24 -3.44 6.98
N LEU A 114 8.70 -4.48 6.34
CA LEU A 114 8.78 -5.87 6.81
C LEU A 114 9.82 -6.72 6.06
N LYS A 115 10.71 -6.11 5.28
CA LYS A 115 11.67 -6.80 4.38
C LYS A 115 12.60 -7.80 5.07
N ASP A 116 12.87 -7.59 6.35
CA ASP A 116 13.77 -8.43 7.13
C ASP A 116 13.03 -9.50 7.94
N ARG A 117 11.70 -9.61 7.80
CA ARG A 117 10.89 -10.62 8.47
C ARG A 117 10.83 -11.91 7.64
N PRO A 118 11.36 -13.03 8.18
CA PRO A 118 11.41 -14.29 7.43
C PRO A 118 10.03 -14.95 7.24
N ASP A 119 9.05 -14.60 8.09
CA ASP A 119 7.68 -15.09 8.04
C ASP A 119 6.75 -14.23 7.17
N CYS A 120 7.30 -13.26 6.44
CA CYS A 120 6.55 -12.40 5.52
C CYS A 120 6.71 -12.88 4.06
N LEU A 121 5.61 -12.81 3.30
CA LEU A 121 5.58 -12.97 1.84
C LEU A 121 5.33 -11.60 1.20
N HIS A 122 6.21 -11.18 0.31
CA HIS A 122 6.08 -9.91 -0.40
C HIS A 122 5.61 -10.14 -1.83
N ALA A 123 4.38 -9.70 -2.14
CA ALA A 123 3.77 -9.83 -3.46
C ALA A 123 3.63 -8.48 -4.17
N PHE A 124 3.81 -8.48 -5.48
CA PHE A 124 3.48 -7.36 -6.36
C PHE A 124 2.44 -7.78 -7.40
N ILE A 125 1.34 -7.02 -7.51
CA ILE A 125 0.28 -7.29 -8.48
C ILE A 125 0.29 -6.20 -9.56
N HIS A 126 0.45 -6.61 -10.81
CA HIS A 126 0.37 -5.73 -11.98
C HIS A 126 -0.66 -6.23 -12.99
N ALA A 127 -0.94 -5.45 -14.02
CA ALA A 127 -1.76 -5.84 -15.14
C ALA A 127 -1.47 -4.92 -16.34
N ASP A 128 -1.90 -5.31 -17.53
CA ASP A 128 -1.86 -4.44 -18.70
C ASP A 128 -2.71 -3.17 -18.48
N ILE A 129 -2.41 -2.13 -19.25
CA ILE A 129 -3.00 -0.81 -19.06
C ILE A 129 -4.49 -0.79 -19.44
N GLU A 130 -4.89 -1.58 -20.42
CA GLU A 130 -6.26 -1.69 -20.93
C GLU A 130 -7.16 -2.33 -19.87
N SER A 131 -6.80 -3.49 -19.36
CA SER A 131 -7.53 -4.21 -18.29
C SER A 131 -7.67 -3.35 -17.03
N ARG A 132 -6.61 -2.60 -16.69
CA ARG A 132 -6.63 -1.68 -15.55
C ARG A 132 -7.55 -0.50 -15.77
N ALA A 133 -7.55 0.08 -16.98
CA ALA A 133 -8.40 1.19 -17.35
C ALA A 133 -9.89 0.79 -17.30
N GLU A 134 -10.25 -0.34 -17.88
CA GLU A 134 -11.62 -0.89 -17.82
C GLU A 134 -12.06 -1.15 -16.38
N ARG A 135 -11.18 -1.73 -15.56
CA ARG A 135 -11.47 -2.02 -14.15
C ARG A 135 -11.75 -0.76 -13.35
N ILE A 136 -10.95 0.31 -13.51
CA ILE A 136 -11.18 1.54 -12.74
C ILE A 136 -12.45 2.28 -13.18
N VAL A 137 -12.83 2.22 -14.45
CA VAL A 137 -14.11 2.75 -14.91
C VAL A 137 -15.27 1.96 -14.32
N ARG A 138 -15.22 0.63 -14.36
CA ARG A 138 -16.25 -0.23 -13.78
C ARG A 138 -16.44 -0.01 -12.28
N LEU A 139 -15.35 0.18 -11.52
CA LEU A 139 -15.39 0.29 -10.05
C LEU A 139 -15.63 1.71 -9.53
N TYR A 140 -15.14 2.72 -10.24
CA TYR A 140 -15.12 4.12 -9.76
C TYR A 140 -15.83 5.09 -10.70
N GLY A 141 -16.37 4.59 -11.82
CA GLY A 141 -17.04 5.41 -12.83
C GLY A 141 -16.10 6.24 -13.69
N GLU A 142 -16.72 6.96 -14.62
CA GLU A 142 -16.05 7.95 -15.46
C GLU A 142 -15.65 9.19 -14.66
N SER A 143 -14.70 9.95 -15.18
CA SER A 143 -14.29 11.23 -14.62
C SER A 143 -13.79 12.15 -15.76
N GLU A 144 -13.54 13.42 -15.44
CA GLU A 144 -12.96 14.38 -16.40
C GLU A 144 -11.59 13.95 -16.95
N LYS A 145 -10.82 13.18 -16.15
CA LYS A 145 -9.54 12.61 -16.58
C LYS A 145 -9.76 11.26 -17.25
N SER A 146 -9.06 11.01 -18.35
CA SER A 146 -9.06 9.69 -18.99
C SER A 146 -8.61 8.60 -18.01
N PRO A 147 -9.07 7.36 -18.17
CA PRO A 147 -8.67 6.25 -17.32
C PRO A 147 -7.14 6.10 -17.26
N GLN A 148 -6.44 6.19 -18.39
CA GLN A 148 -4.98 6.11 -18.46
C GLN A 148 -4.29 7.23 -17.67
N ALA A 149 -4.81 8.45 -17.74
CA ALA A 149 -4.26 9.56 -16.95
C ALA A 149 -4.42 9.33 -15.46
N ARG A 150 -5.56 8.77 -15.02
CA ARG A 150 -5.82 8.38 -13.62
C ARG A 150 -4.85 7.29 -13.15
N LEU A 151 -4.60 6.27 -13.99
CA LEU A 151 -3.64 5.19 -13.71
C LEU A 151 -2.23 5.75 -13.51
N ASN A 152 -1.77 6.53 -14.49
CA ASN A 152 -0.43 7.10 -14.49
C ASN A 152 -0.20 8.04 -13.29
N GLU A 153 -1.18 8.87 -12.95
CA GLU A 153 -1.09 9.77 -11.80
C GLU A 153 -0.93 9.01 -10.49
N LYS A 154 -1.77 7.98 -10.25
CA LYS A 154 -1.72 7.18 -9.01
C LYS A 154 -0.42 6.38 -8.91
N ASP A 155 0.00 5.73 -9.98
CA ASP A 155 1.22 4.93 -9.97
C ASP A 155 2.48 5.79 -9.89
N LYS A 156 2.49 6.98 -10.53
CA LYS A 156 3.58 7.95 -10.37
C LYS A 156 3.75 8.37 -8.91
N ARG A 157 2.66 8.64 -8.20
CA ARG A 157 2.71 8.98 -6.77
C ARG A 157 3.34 7.85 -5.95
N ARG A 158 2.92 6.60 -6.17
CA ARG A 158 3.48 5.42 -5.51
C ARG A 158 4.97 5.23 -5.81
N LYS A 159 5.37 5.32 -7.08
CA LYS A 159 6.77 5.22 -7.51
C LYS A 159 7.64 6.24 -6.81
N VAL A 160 7.23 7.51 -6.79
CA VAL A 160 7.99 8.61 -6.19
C VAL A 160 8.08 8.44 -4.66
N ASN A 161 6.97 8.08 -4.00
CA ASN A 161 6.95 7.83 -2.57
C ASN A 161 7.84 6.64 -2.18
N TYR A 162 7.72 5.52 -2.89
CA TYR A 162 8.52 4.32 -2.65
C TYR A 162 10.02 4.61 -2.82
N GLN A 163 10.41 5.24 -3.93
CA GLN A 163 11.81 5.62 -4.18
C GLN A 163 12.35 6.54 -3.09
N HIS A 164 11.55 7.52 -2.64
CA HIS A 164 11.97 8.49 -1.63
C HIS A 164 12.29 7.82 -0.28
N TYR A 165 11.40 6.97 0.22
CA TYR A 165 11.55 6.38 1.55
C TYR A 165 12.38 5.10 1.58
N THR A 166 12.50 4.39 0.46
CA THR A 166 13.17 3.09 0.43
C THR A 166 14.48 3.08 -0.35
N GLY A 167 14.70 4.06 -1.22
CA GLY A 167 15.81 4.07 -2.17
C GLY A 167 15.68 3.04 -3.29
N ARG A 168 14.58 2.24 -3.31
CA ARG A 168 14.35 1.15 -4.26
C ARG A 168 13.43 1.58 -5.40
N THR A 169 13.49 0.86 -6.53
CA THR A 169 12.55 1.04 -7.64
C THR A 169 11.27 0.24 -7.38
N TRP A 170 10.13 0.94 -7.33
CA TRP A 170 8.83 0.31 -7.15
C TRP A 170 8.45 -0.57 -8.34
N GLY A 171 7.91 -1.76 -8.08
CA GLY A 171 7.54 -2.73 -9.10
C GLY A 171 8.74 -3.51 -9.70
N GLN A 172 9.96 -3.28 -9.22
CA GLN A 172 11.11 -4.08 -9.62
C GLN A 172 11.02 -5.46 -8.98
N ALA A 173 10.98 -6.51 -9.80
CA ALA A 173 10.73 -7.89 -9.36
C ALA A 173 11.63 -8.36 -8.20
N GLN A 174 12.88 -7.91 -8.16
CA GLN A 174 13.84 -8.26 -7.11
C GLN A 174 13.48 -7.75 -5.71
N ASN A 175 12.50 -6.85 -5.60
CA ASN A 175 12.04 -6.35 -4.31
C ASN A 175 10.93 -7.21 -3.70
N TYR A 176 10.44 -8.21 -4.43
CA TYR A 176 9.28 -9.02 -4.05
C TYR A 176 9.60 -10.51 -4.17
N ASP A 177 8.94 -11.34 -3.38
CA ASP A 177 9.05 -12.81 -3.48
C ASP A 177 8.29 -13.34 -4.70
N ILE A 178 7.19 -12.65 -5.09
CA ILE A 178 6.37 -13.01 -6.24
C ILE A 178 5.76 -11.76 -6.91
N CYS A 179 5.75 -11.77 -8.25
CA CYS A 179 5.04 -10.79 -9.07
C CYS A 179 4.01 -11.50 -9.93
N LEU A 180 2.75 -11.05 -9.91
CA LEU A 180 1.64 -11.68 -10.63
C LEU A 180 0.97 -10.69 -11.58
N ASP A 181 0.77 -11.14 -12.83
CA ASP A 181 -0.02 -10.43 -13.83
C ASP A 181 -1.49 -10.86 -13.73
N SER A 182 -2.32 -9.98 -13.16
CA SER A 182 -3.74 -10.27 -12.96
C SER A 182 -4.59 -10.11 -14.23
N SER A 183 -4.07 -9.50 -15.29
CA SER A 183 -4.73 -9.46 -16.61
C SER A 183 -4.64 -10.80 -17.33
N VAL A 184 -3.54 -11.54 -17.12
CA VAL A 184 -3.31 -12.86 -17.70
C VAL A 184 -3.90 -13.96 -16.83
N LEU A 185 -3.63 -13.93 -15.53
CA LEU A 185 -4.01 -15.00 -14.60
C LEU A 185 -5.45 -14.89 -14.09
N GLY A 186 -6.01 -13.68 -14.07
CA GLY A 186 -7.26 -13.39 -13.39
C GLY A 186 -7.12 -13.26 -11.87
N ILE A 187 -8.10 -12.62 -11.24
CA ILE A 187 -8.12 -12.35 -9.79
C ILE A 187 -8.13 -13.65 -8.97
N GLU A 188 -8.98 -14.59 -9.35
CA GLU A 188 -9.17 -15.86 -8.63
C GLU A 188 -7.90 -16.71 -8.61
N THR A 189 -7.22 -16.83 -9.76
CA THR A 189 -5.96 -17.58 -9.84
C THR A 189 -4.86 -16.90 -9.03
N CYS A 190 -4.72 -15.57 -9.12
CA CYS A 190 -3.76 -14.83 -8.30
C CYS A 190 -4.04 -15.04 -6.80
N THR A 191 -5.30 -14.98 -6.38
CA THR A 191 -5.71 -15.25 -5.00
C THR A 191 -5.31 -16.65 -4.56
N LYS A 192 -5.62 -17.66 -5.38
CA LYS A 192 -5.29 -19.06 -5.07
C LYS A 192 -3.78 -19.27 -4.93
N ILE A 193 -2.97 -18.74 -5.84
CA ILE A 193 -1.51 -18.83 -5.78
C ILE A 193 -0.99 -18.26 -4.45
N LEU A 194 -1.46 -17.08 -4.04
CA LEU A 194 -1.01 -16.46 -2.80
C LEU A 194 -1.46 -17.25 -1.57
N VAL A 195 -2.68 -17.79 -1.57
CA VAL A 195 -3.18 -18.67 -0.49
C VAL A 195 -2.33 -19.93 -0.38
N ASP A 196 -2.05 -20.60 -1.50
CA ASP A 196 -1.24 -21.82 -1.53
C ASP A 196 0.19 -21.56 -0.99
N LEU A 197 0.83 -20.45 -1.39
CA LEU A 197 2.13 -20.04 -0.88
C LEU A 197 2.13 -19.77 0.63
N MET A 198 1.08 -19.12 1.15
CA MET A 198 0.94 -18.85 2.57
C MET A 198 0.75 -20.14 3.38
N GLN A 199 0.14 -21.16 2.77
CA GLN A 199 -0.06 -22.50 3.39
C GLN A 199 1.12 -23.45 3.16
N GLY A 200 2.17 -23.02 2.45
CA GLY A 200 3.35 -23.85 2.16
C GLY A 200 3.09 -24.97 1.15
N LYS A 201 2.16 -24.75 0.22
CA LYS A 201 1.79 -25.68 -0.86
C LYS A 201 2.48 -25.33 -2.17
#